data_da17910ad5cdc372a99fb1808ea7ecf1
#
_entry.id   da17910ad5cdc372a99fb1808ea7ecf1
#
_cell.length_a   1.000
_cell.length_b   1.000
_cell.length_c   1.000
_cell.angle_alpha   90.00
_cell.angle_beta   90.00
_cell.angle_gamma   90.00
#
_symmetry.space_group_name_H-M   'P 1'
#
loop_
_entity.id
_entity.type
_entity.pdbx_description
1 polymer ?
#
loop_
_entity_poly.entity_id
_entity_poly.type
_entity_poly.pdbx_seq_one_letter_code
_entity_poly.pdbx_strand_id
1 'polypeptide(L)'
;MVFGLSVSRTQIFQELTTIVLSPSYLLTDYMALAGVGGAFFNSGLLMLLFTLLLWILKINPSGASIAAILTIGGFALFGKNFFNVWPIVAGVLLYTTLIGENLKTFLYVAYFGTALAPISTHLILASGFNIVGFFLSLIVGFLLPPLASFCLTLHRGYNLYNVGFTAGILGMFLGSILKAYDLAPTPRFYWHEGDQVLLAVFTYSVFYAILLYGLKLNGWSFKGYKSILSHSGKLLTDFVLLENEGVTFINIGLLGLLGTSYVLLSGSALNGPTIGGIMTLAGFGALGKHPKNIAPVVLGVILGAATNSQPFNSPSMTLAVLFGTTLAPIAGEFGFIWGVVAGFLHSALVINVAFLHQGMNLYNNGFSGGFVALFLLPLIDAARLLKNRILVSMRGESNGN
;
A
#
# COMPACT_ATOMS: atom_id res chain seq x y z
N MET A 1 13.95 -11.91 -8.10
CA MET A 1 15.00 -12.92 -7.87
C MET A 1 16.12 -12.86 -8.90
N VAL A 2 15.87 -13.06 -10.20
CA VAL A 2 16.92 -13.06 -11.24
C VAL A 2 17.77 -11.79 -11.21
N PHE A 3 17.14 -10.62 -11.18
CA PHE A 3 17.85 -9.33 -11.06
C PHE A 3 18.69 -9.27 -9.77
N GLY A 4 18.17 -9.69 -8.61
CA GLY A 4 18.95 -9.74 -7.37
C GLY A 4 20.18 -10.64 -7.47
N LEU A 5 20.04 -11.83 -8.07
CA LEU A 5 21.16 -12.74 -8.32
C LEU A 5 22.19 -12.16 -9.32
N SER A 6 21.77 -11.37 -10.29
CA SER A 6 22.71 -10.74 -11.24
C SER A 6 23.56 -9.64 -10.59
N VAL A 7 23.03 -8.98 -9.55
CA VAL A 7 23.72 -7.91 -8.82
C VAL A 7 24.66 -8.45 -7.73
N SER A 8 24.24 -9.47 -6.96
CA SER A 8 24.96 -9.93 -5.76
C SER A 8 25.16 -11.46 -5.72
N ARG A 9 25.71 -12.05 -6.78
CA ARG A 9 25.85 -13.52 -6.94
C ARG A 9 26.44 -14.24 -5.74
N THR A 10 27.52 -13.73 -5.17
CA THR A 10 28.31 -14.41 -4.13
C THR A 10 27.88 -14.04 -2.71
N GLN A 11 27.13 -12.96 -2.52
CA GLN A 11 26.79 -12.40 -1.21
C GLN A 11 25.32 -12.60 -0.84
N ILE A 12 24.51 -13.18 -1.72
CA ILE A 12 23.05 -13.26 -1.57
C ILE A 12 22.61 -13.91 -0.25
N PHE A 13 23.28 -14.97 0.21
CA PHE A 13 22.96 -15.62 1.48
C PHE A 13 23.29 -14.73 2.68
N GLN A 14 24.41 -14.01 2.64
CA GLN A 14 24.79 -13.06 3.69
C GLN A 14 23.80 -11.90 3.76
N GLU A 15 23.45 -11.33 2.61
CA GLU A 15 22.47 -10.24 2.49
C GLU A 15 21.09 -10.67 3.01
N LEU A 16 20.60 -11.87 2.64
CA LEU A 16 19.34 -12.42 3.15
C LEU A 16 19.40 -12.69 4.66
N THR A 17 20.49 -13.20 5.17
CA THR A 17 20.67 -13.42 6.62
C THR A 17 20.60 -12.09 7.36
N THR A 18 21.26 -11.05 6.84
CA THR A 18 21.19 -9.70 7.40
C THR A 18 19.75 -9.16 7.40
N ILE A 19 19.02 -9.32 6.29
CA ILE A 19 17.61 -8.90 6.20
C ILE A 19 16.74 -9.62 7.24
N VAL A 20 16.91 -10.92 7.41
CA VAL A 20 16.07 -11.73 8.30
C VAL A 20 16.34 -11.45 9.78
N LEU A 21 17.62 -11.30 10.14
CA LEU A 21 18.04 -11.14 11.52
C LEU A 21 18.00 -9.67 12.01
N SER A 22 17.78 -8.71 11.11
CA SER A 22 17.71 -7.31 11.47
C SER A 22 16.29 -6.91 11.86
N PRO A 23 16.13 -6.09 12.93
CA PRO A 23 14.84 -5.49 13.24
C PRO A 23 14.33 -4.65 12.07
N SER A 24 13.06 -4.83 11.74
CA SER A 24 12.39 -4.08 10.68
C SER A 24 11.41 -3.07 11.26
N TYR A 25 11.38 -1.86 10.69
CA TYR A 25 10.46 -0.79 11.05
C TYR A 25 9.94 -0.11 9.78
N LEU A 26 9.14 0.93 9.93
CA LEU A 26 8.45 1.63 8.84
C LEU A 26 9.38 2.00 7.67
N LEU A 27 10.60 2.48 7.94
CA LEU A 27 11.58 2.84 6.90
C LEU A 27 12.91 2.09 7.12
N THR A 28 12.86 0.77 7.02
CA THR A 28 14.05 -0.08 6.98
C THR A 28 14.30 -0.53 5.54
N ASP A 29 14.95 0.32 4.75
CA ASP A 29 15.33 0.02 3.38
C ASP A 29 16.36 -1.11 3.34
N TYR A 30 15.99 -2.24 2.77
CA TYR A 30 16.86 -3.41 2.69
C TYR A 30 18.01 -3.24 1.69
N MET A 31 17.90 -2.30 0.74
CA MET A 31 19.02 -1.96 -0.13
C MET A 31 20.13 -1.27 0.65
N ALA A 32 19.78 -0.35 1.56
CA ALA A 32 20.75 0.30 2.45
C ALA A 32 21.26 -0.63 3.55
N LEU A 33 20.43 -1.56 4.02
CA LEU A 33 20.75 -2.48 5.13
C LEU A 33 21.67 -3.62 4.68
N ALA A 34 21.40 -4.21 3.52
CA ALA A 34 22.01 -5.47 3.12
C ALA A 34 22.53 -5.50 1.67
N GLY A 35 22.09 -4.55 0.84
CA GLY A 35 22.46 -4.49 -0.57
C GLY A 35 21.28 -4.68 -1.51
N VAL A 36 21.44 -4.15 -2.73
CA VAL A 36 20.42 -4.17 -3.78
C VAL A 36 20.02 -5.61 -4.16
N GLY A 37 21.00 -6.50 -4.27
CA GLY A 37 20.77 -7.88 -4.68
C GLY A 37 19.90 -8.65 -3.71
N GLY A 38 20.22 -8.61 -2.41
CA GLY A 38 19.45 -9.27 -1.35
C GLY A 38 18.05 -8.73 -1.22
N ALA A 39 17.86 -7.41 -1.31
CA ALA A 39 16.57 -6.78 -1.29
C ALA A 39 15.65 -7.26 -2.42
N PHE A 40 16.13 -7.27 -3.67
CA PHE A 40 15.36 -7.77 -4.81
C PHE A 40 15.17 -9.29 -4.81
N PHE A 41 16.14 -10.05 -4.27
CA PHE A 41 15.97 -11.49 -4.12
C PHE A 41 14.86 -11.80 -3.10
N ASN A 42 14.86 -11.15 -1.93
CA ASN A 42 13.82 -11.26 -0.90
C ASN A 42 12.45 -10.88 -1.47
N SER A 43 12.37 -9.78 -2.20
CA SER A 43 11.13 -9.34 -2.87
C SER A 43 10.60 -10.40 -3.84
N GLY A 44 11.44 -10.88 -4.75
CA GLY A 44 11.05 -11.90 -5.71
C GLY A 44 10.69 -13.24 -5.07
N LEU A 45 11.37 -13.62 -3.98
CA LEU A 45 11.05 -14.83 -3.22
C LEU A 45 9.65 -14.74 -2.59
N LEU A 46 9.34 -13.62 -1.93
CA LEU A 46 8.01 -13.43 -1.35
C LEU A 46 6.92 -13.38 -2.41
N MET A 47 7.13 -12.65 -3.52
CA MET A 47 6.17 -12.66 -4.63
C MET A 47 5.90 -14.09 -5.14
N LEU A 48 6.95 -14.89 -5.31
CA LEU A 48 6.81 -16.28 -5.75
C LEU A 48 6.03 -17.14 -4.76
N LEU A 49 6.36 -17.07 -3.46
CA LEU A 49 5.71 -17.85 -2.41
C LEU A 49 4.22 -17.50 -2.27
N PHE A 50 3.88 -16.22 -2.29
CA PHE A 50 2.48 -15.79 -2.21
C PHE A 50 1.71 -16.06 -3.50
N THR A 51 2.35 -16.03 -4.66
CA THR A 51 1.73 -16.48 -5.93
C THR A 51 1.50 -17.99 -5.93
N LEU A 52 2.46 -18.77 -5.42
CA LEU A 52 2.31 -20.21 -5.25
C LEU A 52 1.15 -20.56 -4.31
N LEU A 53 0.97 -19.79 -3.24
CA LEU A 53 -0.15 -19.97 -2.32
C LEU A 53 -1.50 -19.71 -3.01
N LEU A 54 -1.62 -18.69 -3.88
CA LEU A 54 -2.82 -18.48 -4.70
C LEU A 54 -3.09 -19.68 -5.60
N TRP A 55 -2.05 -20.22 -6.23
CA TRP A 55 -2.16 -21.37 -7.11
C TRP A 55 -2.59 -22.65 -6.37
N ILE A 56 -1.98 -22.94 -5.21
CA ILE A 56 -2.34 -24.09 -4.36
C ILE A 56 -3.81 -24.00 -3.91
N LEU A 57 -4.26 -22.79 -3.53
CA LEU A 57 -5.63 -22.54 -3.10
C LEU A 57 -6.62 -22.44 -4.26
N LYS A 58 -6.15 -22.59 -5.49
CA LYS A 58 -6.98 -22.49 -6.73
C LYS A 58 -7.79 -21.17 -6.73
N ILE A 59 -7.11 -20.06 -6.47
CA ILE A 59 -7.68 -18.70 -6.57
C ILE A 59 -7.48 -18.21 -8.00
N ASN A 60 -8.56 -17.84 -8.66
CA ASN A 60 -8.47 -17.21 -9.97
C ASN A 60 -7.81 -15.84 -9.88
N PRO A 61 -6.94 -15.48 -10.84
CA PRO A 61 -6.35 -14.15 -10.90
C PRO A 61 -7.44 -13.06 -10.92
N SER A 62 -7.21 -12.00 -10.14
CA SER A 62 -8.12 -10.86 -10.02
C SER A 62 -7.32 -9.59 -9.78
N GLY A 63 -7.93 -8.43 -9.86
CA GLY A 63 -7.29 -7.17 -9.49
C GLY A 63 -6.77 -7.19 -8.05
N ALA A 64 -7.50 -7.82 -7.14
CA ALA A 64 -7.07 -7.98 -5.75
C ALA A 64 -5.82 -8.87 -5.63
N SER A 65 -5.70 -9.95 -6.42
CA SER A 65 -4.50 -10.80 -6.45
C SER A 65 -3.28 -10.01 -6.93
N ILE A 66 -3.42 -9.26 -8.03
CA ILE A 66 -2.34 -8.45 -8.60
C ILE A 66 -1.91 -7.37 -7.61
N ALA A 67 -2.87 -6.63 -7.04
CA ALA A 67 -2.59 -5.61 -6.03
C ALA A 67 -1.83 -6.19 -4.81
N ALA A 68 -2.27 -7.35 -4.32
CA ALA A 68 -1.65 -8.01 -3.18
C ALA A 68 -0.20 -8.45 -3.47
N ILE A 69 0.04 -9.13 -4.61
CA ILE A 69 1.38 -9.63 -4.98
C ILE A 69 2.35 -8.47 -5.21
N LEU A 70 1.95 -7.42 -5.95
CA LEU A 70 2.82 -6.26 -6.18
C LEU A 70 3.08 -5.49 -4.88
N THR A 71 2.09 -5.37 -4.00
CA THR A 71 2.28 -4.75 -2.68
C THR A 71 3.21 -5.57 -1.79
N ILE A 72 3.06 -6.90 -1.74
CA ILE A 72 3.97 -7.78 -1.00
C ILE A 72 5.40 -7.63 -1.51
N GLY A 73 5.59 -7.70 -2.84
CA GLY A 73 6.91 -7.54 -3.45
C GLY A 73 7.52 -6.18 -3.18
N GLY A 74 6.72 -5.11 -3.28
CA GLY A 74 7.16 -3.75 -2.98
C GLY A 74 7.63 -3.59 -1.54
N PHE A 75 6.84 -4.03 -0.57
CA PHE A 75 7.19 -3.95 0.85
C PHE A 75 8.24 -5.01 1.28
N ALA A 76 8.52 -6.00 0.46
CA ALA A 76 9.64 -6.90 0.67
C ALA A 76 10.98 -6.31 0.27
N LEU A 77 11.01 -5.12 -0.35
CA LEU A 77 12.21 -4.31 -0.49
C LEU A 77 12.54 -3.53 0.80
N PHE A 78 11.56 -3.43 1.71
CA PHE A 78 11.71 -2.77 3.01
C PHE A 78 10.69 -3.27 4.04
N GLY A 79 11.12 -3.83 5.13
CA GLY A 79 10.29 -4.22 6.28
C GLY A 79 9.68 -5.62 6.25
N LYS A 80 9.36 -6.22 5.09
CA LYS A 80 8.90 -7.61 5.00
C LYS A 80 10.01 -8.54 4.54
N ASN A 81 10.12 -9.71 5.16
CA ASN A 81 11.02 -10.75 4.71
C ASN A 81 10.36 -12.13 4.79
N PHE A 82 11.02 -13.14 4.21
CA PHE A 82 10.46 -14.49 4.13
C PHE A 82 10.28 -15.18 5.51
N PHE A 83 10.75 -14.57 6.58
CA PHE A 83 10.57 -15.09 7.94
C PHE A 83 9.42 -14.39 8.67
N ASN A 84 9.38 -13.03 8.67
CA ASN A 84 8.51 -12.26 9.55
C ASN A 84 7.04 -12.16 9.11
N VAL A 85 6.70 -12.59 7.90
CA VAL A 85 5.33 -12.54 7.36
C VAL A 85 4.46 -13.71 7.86
N TRP A 86 5.05 -14.89 8.12
CA TRP A 86 4.30 -16.11 8.34
C TRP A 86 3.51 -16.16 9.64
N PRO A 87 3.99 -15.65 10.79
CA PRO A 87 3.19 -15.63 12.01
C PRO A 87 1.86 -14.87 11.82
N ILE A 88 1.89 -13.76 11.09
CA ILE A 88 0.67 -12.97 10.77
C ILE A 88 -0.26 -13.77 9.86
N VAL A 89 0.27 -14.38 8.81
CA VAL A 89 -0.52 -15.21 7.88
C VAL A 89 -1.14 -16.38 8.64
N ALA A 90 -0.35 -17.09 9.47
CA ALA A 90 -0.83 -18.21 10.27
C ALA A 90 -1.92 -17.79 11.27
N GLY A 91 -1.83 -16.59 11.84
CA GLY A 91 -2.86 -16.05 12.73
C GLY A 91 -4.19 -15.82 12.02
N VAL A 92 -4.19 -15.27 10.81
CA VAL A 92 -5.41 -15.14 10.00
C VAL A 92 -5.98 -16.50 9.62
N LEU A 93 -5.11 -17.49 9.28
CA LEU A 93 -5.52 -18.86 9.00
C LEU A 93 -6.18 -19.51 10.21
N LEU A 94 -5.60 -19.33 11.39
CA LEU A 94 -6.15 -19.85 12.64
C LEU A 94 -7.54 -19.27 12.92
N TYR A 95 -7.71 -17.94 12.73
CA TYR A 95 -9.00 -17.30 12.87
C TYR A 95 -10.05 -17.93 11.96
N THR A 96 -9.77 -18.02 10.64
CA THR A 96 -10.71 -18.58 9.67
C THR A 96 -11.10 -20.01 9.98
N THR A 97 -10.14 -20.83 10.42
CA THR A 97 -10.38 -22.23 10.79
C THR A 97 -11.30 -22.34 12.02
N LEU A 98 -11.06 -21.50 13.05
CA LEU A 98 -11.84 -21.57 14.30
C LEU A 98 -13.28 -21.06 14.12
N ILE A 99 -13.53 -20.11 13.22
CA ILE A 99 -14.91 -19.64 12.94
C ILE A 99 -15.61 -20.50 11.88
N GLY A 100 -14.96 -21.54 11.35
CA GLY A 100 -15.54 -22.43 10.34
C GLY A 100 -15.70 -21.81 8.95
N GLU A 101 -15.00 -20.70 8.65
CA GLU A 101 -15.05 -20.00 7.37
C GLU A 101 -14.01 -20.55 6.37
N ASN A 102 -14.25 -20.29 5.07
CA ASN A 102 -13.27 -20.65 4.04
C ASN A 102 -12.09 -19.66 4.10
N LEU A 103 -10.87 -20.22 4.07
CA LEU A 103 -9.64 -19.42 4.02
C LEU A 103 -9.67 -18.34 2.93
N LYS A 104 -10.30 -18.62 1.79
CA LYS A 104 -10.40 -17.68 0.67
C LYS A 104 -11.08 -16.37 1.06
N THR A 105 -12.00 -16.37 2.03
CA THR A 105 -12.73 -15.19 2.51
C THR A 105 -11.80 -14.13 3.07
N PHE A 106 -10.76 -14.54 3.81
CA PHE A 106 -9.83 -13.62 4.47
C PHE A 106 -8.41 -13.65 3.89
N LEU A 107 -8.23 -14.29 2.73
CA LEU A 107 -6.90 -14.45 2.14
C LEU A 107 -6.19 -13.11 1.91
N TYR A 108 -6.88 -12.13 1.35
CA TYR A 108 -6.28 -10.80 1.12
C TYR A 108 -6.07 -10.02 2.42
N VAL A 109 -6.85 -10.32 3.48
CA VAL A 109 -6.55 -9.81 4.82
C VAL A 109 -5.23 -10.40 5.33
N ALA A 110 -4.97 -11.68 5.11
CA ALA A 110 -3.68 -12.30 5.44
C ALA A 110 -2.53 -11.66 4.65
N TYR A 111 -2.69 -11.46 3.34
CA TYR A 111 -1.66 -10.89 2.46
C TYR A 111 -1.31 -9.45 2.84
N PHE A 112 -2.31 -8.58 2.91
CA PHE A 112 -2.09 -7.19 3.32
C PHE A 112 -1.78 -7.05 4.81
N GLY A 113 -2.25 -7.96 5.67
CA GLY A 113 -1.97 -8.02 7.11
C GLY A 113 -0.49 -8.18 7.45
N THR A 114 0.31 -8.73 6.51
CA THR A 114 1.77 -8.73 6.63
C THR A 114 2.38 -7.31 6.74
N ALA A 115 1.57 -6.25 6.66
CA ALA A 115 1.96 -4.89 7.08
C ALA A 115 2.50 -4.83 8.51
N LEU A 116 2.08 -5.76 9.37
CA LEU A 116 2.53 -5.89 10.76
C LEU A 116 3.74 -6.83 10.93
N ALA A 117 4.41 -7.22 9.84
CA ALA A 117 5.63 -8.03 9.89
C ALA A 117 6.73 -7.46 10.81
N PRO A 118 6.93 -6.13 10.95
CA PRO A 118 7.86 -5.58 11.93
C PRO A 118 7.55 -5.97 13.38
N ILE A 119 6.26 -6.12 13.73
CA ILE A 119 5.87 -6.61 15.07
C ILE A 119 6.39 -8.03 15.28
N SER A 120 6.24 -8.92 14.28
CA SER A 120 6.77 -10.27 14.36
C SER A 120 8.29 -10.28 14.56
N THR A 121 9.04 -9.47 13.78
CA THR A 121 10.48 -9.35 13.96
C THR A 121 10.83 -8.85 15.36
N HIS A 122 10.15 -7.81 15.83
CA HIS A 122 10.39 -7.24 17.15
C HIS A 122 10.12 -8.25 18.26
N LEU A 123 8.95 -8.88 18.28
CA LEU A 123 8.56 -9.82 19.33
C LEU A 123 9.40 -11.10 19.34
N ILE A 124 9.85 -11.57 18.16
CA ILE A 124 10.59 -12.82 18.05
C ILE A 124 12.09 -12.64 18.28
N LEU A 125 12.67 -11.51 17.85
CA LEU A 125 14.13 -11.31 17.80
C LEU A 125 14.66 -10.30 18.83
N ALA A 126 13.82 -9.58 19.59
CA ALA A 126 14.28 -8.50 20.48
C ALA A 126 15.26 -8.97 21.57
N SER A 127 15.16 -10.21 22.03
CA SER A 127 16.03 -10.82 23.06
C SER A 127 16.65 -12.16 22.62
N GLY A 128 16.89 -12.33 21.32
CA GLY A 128 17.16 -13.63 20.70
C GLY A 128 15.85 -14.31 20.27
N PHE A 129 15.94 -15.51 19.64
CA PHE A 129 14.75 -16.20 19.18
C PHE A 129 13.82 -16.53 20.36
N ASN A 130 12.59 -15.98 20.32
CA ASN A 130 11.60 -16.09 21.40
C ASN A 130 10.31 -16.74 20.90
N ILE A 131 10.02 -17.96 21.40
CA ILE A 131 8.82 -18.70 21.04
C ILE A 131 7.53 -18.00 21.51
N VAL A 132 7.54 -17.31 22.63
CA VAL A 132 6.41 -16.51 23.11
C VAL A 132 6.10 -15.38 22.11
N GLY A 133 7.14 -14.71 21.60
CA GLY A 133 7.01 -13.70 20.56
C GLY A 133 6.37 -14.23 19.28
N PHE A 134 6.66 -15.49 18.90
CA PHE A 134 6.00 -16.14 17.78
C PHE A 134 4.49 -16.28 18.02
N PHE A 135 4.07 -16.80 19.17
CA PHE A 135 2.65 -16.93 19.50
C PHE A 135 1.94 -15.58 19.64
N LEU A 136 2.60 -14.56 20.20
CA LEU A 136 2.05 -13.20 20.23
C LEU A 136 1.86 -12.64 18.83
N SER A 137 2.79 -12.86 17.91
CA SER A 137 2.68 -12.46 16.52
C SER A 137 1.53 -13.18 15.80
N LEU A 138 1.28 -14.45 16.13
CA LEU A 138 0.14 -15.19 15.62
C LEU A 138 -1.18 -14.59 16.11
N ILE A 139 -1.27 -14.18 17.39
CA ILE A 139 -2.44 -13.47 17.94
C ILE A 139 -2.67 -12.17 17.20
N VAL A 140 -1.62 -11.41 16.86
CA VAL A 140 -1.74 -10.19 16.05
C VAL A 140 -2.40 -10.48 14.71
N GLY A 141 -1.98 -11.53 14.00
CA GLY A 141 -2.62 -11.97 12.76
C GLY A 141 -4.08 -12.40 12.96
N PHE A 142 -4.37 -13.10 14.04
CA PHE A 142 -5.71 -13.58 14.40
C PHE A 142 -6.72 -12.45 14.60
N LEU A 143 -6.30 -11.31 15.11
CA LEU A 143 -7.17 -10.14 15.34
C LEU A 143 -7.50 -9.35 14.08
N LEU A 144 -6.76 -9.53 12.98
CA LEU A 144 -6.93 -8.73 11.77
C LEU A 144 -8.28 -8.92 11.06
N PRO A 145 -8.82 -10.14 10.84
CA PRO A 145 -10.04 -10.32 10.06
C PRO A 145 -11.27 -9.59 10.60
N PRO A 146 -11.65 -9.71 11.88
CA PRO A 146 -12.80 -8.98 12.41
C PRO A 146 -12.59 -7.47 12.39
N LEU A 147 -11.37 -6.99 12.67
CA LEU A 147 -11.06 -5.58 12.63
C LEU A 147 -11.08 -5.03 11.20
N ALA A 148 -10.59 -5.77 10.20
CA ALA A 148 -10.58 -5.33 8.81
C ALA A 148 -12.00 -5.20 8.24
N SER A 149 -12.89 -6.11 8.61
CA SER A 149 -14.31 -6.06 8.24
C SER A 149 -14.99 -4.83 8.83
N PHE A 150 -14.73 -4.53 10.09
CA PHE A 150 -15.26 -3.33 10.75
C PHE A 150 -14.68 -2.04 10.15
N CYS A 151 -13.36 -1.95 9.98
CA CYS A 151 -12.70 -0.77 9.41
C CYS A 151 -13.23 -0.41 8.01
N LEU A 152 -13.58 -1.41 7.20
CA LEU A 152 -14.17 -1.19 5.89
C LEU A 152 -15.49 -0.40 5.97
N THR A 153 -16.30 -0.65 6.99
CA THR A 153 -17.56 0.08 7.20
C THR A 153 -17.32 1.54 7.57
N LEU A 154 -16.27 1.83 8.34
CA LEU A 154 -15.94 3.18 8.80
C LEU A 154 -15.61 4.13 7.64
N HIS A 155 -14.73 3.72 6.73
CA HIS A 155 -14.36 4.55 5.58
C HIS A 155 -15.15 4.20 4.31
N ARG A 156 -16.15 3.32 4.38
CA ARG A 156 -17.11 2.99 3.32
C ARG A 156 -16.48 2.65 1.96
N GLY A 157 -15.25 2.11 1.96
CA GLY A 157 -14.51 1.74 0.75
C GLY A 157 -13.74 2.90 0.08
N TYR A 158 -13.70 4.09 0.65
CA TYR A 158 -13.00 5.26 0.10
C TYR A 158 -11.51 5.34 0.47
N ASN A 159 -11.01 4.43 1.29
CA ASN A 159 -9.59 4.18 1.49
C ASN A 159 -9.24 2.79 0.91
N LEU A 160 -8.51 2.75 -0.20
CA LEU A 160 -8.15 1.49 -0.86
C LEU A 160 -7.26 0.58 0.02
N TYR A 161 -6.50 1.16 0.94
CA TYR A 161 -5.64 0.42 1.85
C TYR A 161 -6.35 0.09 3.18
N ASN A 162 -7.54 -0.53 3.09
CA ASN A 162 -8.35 -0.91 4.25
C ASN A 162 -7.55 -1.66 5.32
N VAL A 163 -6.80 -2.69 4.93
CA VAL A 163 -5.98 -3.47 5.88
C VAL A 163 -4.83 -2.63 6.45
N GLY A 164 -4.35 -1.61 5.73
CA GLY A 164 -3.38 -0.65 6.24
C GLY A 164 -3.96 0.23 7.36
N PHE A 165 -5.22 0.64 7.24
CA PHE A 165 -5.96 1.34 8.29
C PHE A 165 -6.15 0.42 9.51
N THR A 166 -6.61 -0.80 9.29
CA THR A 166 -6.78 -1.82 10.32
C THR A 166 -5.47 -2.13 11.06
N ALA A 167 -4.39 -2.36 10.31
CA ALA A 167 -3.07 -2.63 10.86
C ALA A 167 -2.54 -1.44 11.66
N GLY A 168 -2.84 -0.21 11.23
CA GLY A 168 -2.50 0.99 11.99
C GLY A 168 -3.21 1.09 13.33
N ILE A 169 -4.53 0.81 13.36
CA ILE A 169 -5.30 0.76 14.61
C ILE A 169 -4.75 -0.32 15.54
N LEU A 170 -4.58 -1.55 15.04
CA LEU A 170 -4.04 -2.64 15.86
C LEU A 170 -2.62 -2.34 16.33
N GLY A 171 -1.76 -1.82 15.44
CA GLY A 171 -0.40 -1.40 15.75
C GLY A 171 -0.33 -0.28 16.80
N MET A 172 -1.30 0.65 16.81
CA MET A 172 -1.41 1.70 17.82
C MET A 172 -1.69 1.12 19.21
N PHE A 173 -2.62 0.18 19.34
CA PHE A 173 -2.87 -0.49 20.62
C PHE A 173 -1.68 -1.32 21.08
N LEU A 174 -1.07 -2.11 20.20
CA LEU A 174 0.11 -2.92 20.52
C LEU A 174 1.31 -2.04 20.88
N GLY A 175 1.56 -0.97 20.12
CA GLY A 175 2.62 -0.01 20.41
C GLY A 175 2.43 0.67 21.76
N SER A 176 1.18 1.01 22.12
CA SER A 176 0.85 1.57 23.43
C SER A 176 1.11 0.58 24.56
N ILE A 177 0.73 -0.70 24.38
CA ILE A 177 1.02 -1.75 25.36
C ILE A 177 2.53 -1.93 25.52
N LEU A 178 3.27 -2.11 24.43
CA LEU A 178 4.73 -2.29 24.49
C LEU A 178 5.41 -1.10 25.17
N LYS A 179 4.96 0.12 24.90
CA LYS A 179 5.48 1.32 25.55
C LYS A 179 5.18 1.35 27.04
N ALA A 180 4.00 0.93 27.47
CA ALA A 180 3.62 0.89 28.88
C ALA A 180 4.47 -0.08 29.72
N TYR A 181 5.08 -1.07 29.07
CA TYR A 181 5.96 -2.07 29.70
C TYR A 181 7.44 -1.88 29.36
N ASP A 182 7.84 -0.72 28.84
CA ASP A 182 9.22 -0.39 28.41
C ASP A 182 9.81 -1.36 27.37
N LEU A 183 8.94 -1.99 26.58
CA LEU A 183 9.29 -2.93 25.52
C LEU A 183 9.17 -2.30 24.11
N ALA A 184 8.97 -0.98 24.04
CA ALA A 184 8.82 -0.29 22.78
C ALA A 184 10.09 -0.41 21.91
N PRO A 185 9.94 -0.63 20.59
CA PRO A 185 11.09 -0.67 19.70
C PRO A 185 11.77 0.69 19.59
N THR A 186 13.09 0.66 19.35
CA THR A 186 13.84 1.86 18.95
C THR A 186 13.82 1.96 17.43
N PRO A 187 13.07 2.89 16.83
CA PRO A 187 13.01 3.04 15.38
C PRO A 187 14.40 3.34 14.80
N ARG A 188 14.67 2.71 13.64
CA ARG A 188 15.87 2.97 12.84
C ARG A 188 15.45 3.45 11.48
N PHE A 189 16.25 4.31 10.87
CA PHE A 189 16.01 4.86 9.54
C PHE A 189 17.13 4.41 8.62
N TYR A 190 16.78 3.69 7.56
CA TYR A 190 17.67 3.28 6.50
C TYR A 190 17.10 3.77 5.17
N TRP A 191 17.90 4.44 4.37
CA TRP A 191 17.51 5.02 3.09
C TRP A 191 18.66 4.92 2.11
N HIS A 192 18.47 4.20 1.01
CA HIS A 192 19.47 4.02 -0.02
C HIS A 192 19.42 5.15 -1.05
N GLU A 193 20.58 5.68 -1.42
CA GLU A 193 20.72 6.76 -2.41
C GLU A 193 21.60 6.39 -3.61
N GLY A 194 22.22 5.19 -3.57
CA GLY A 194 23.07 4.67 -4.64
C GLY A 194 22.29 4.09 -5.81
N ASP A 195 23.04 3.63 -6.83
CA ASP A 195 22.55 2.78 -7.93
C ASP A 195 21.37 3.36 -8.76
N GLN A 196 21.18 4.68 -8.76
CA GLN A 196 19.99 5.33 -9.31
C GLN A 196 19.73 4.99 -10.79
N VAL A 197 20.78 4.95 -11.62
CA VAL A 197 20.64 4.60 -13.05
C VAL A 197 20.21 3.15 -13.23
N LEU A 198 20.82 2.23 -12.47
CA LEU A 198 20.48 0.80 -12.50
C LEU A 198 19.02 0.58 -12.09
N LEU A 199 18.60 1.20 -10.98
CA LEU A 199 17.25 1.10 -10.44
C LEU A 199 16.21 1.73 -11.37
N ALA A 200 16.53 2.87 -11.99
CA ALA A 200 15.66 3.52 -12.97
C ALA A 200 15.47 2.64 -14.21
N VAL A 201 16.56 2.13 -14.80
CA VAL A 201 16.49 1.24 -15.96
C VAL A 201 15.68 0.00 -15.64
N PHE A 202 15.93 -0.63 -14.48
CA PHE A 202 15.15 -1.81 -14.06
C PHE A 202 13.67 -1.50 -13.90
N THR A 203 13.32 -0.44 -13.14
CA THR A 203 11.93 -0.12 -12.83
C THR A 203 11.14 0.27 -14.07
N TYR A 204 11.71 1.14 -14.94
CA TYR A 204 11.10 1.47 -16.22
C TYR A 204 10.94 0.25 -17.11
N SER A 205 11.95 -0.62 -17.21
CA SER A 205 11.89 -1.83 -18.05
C SER A 205 10.76 -2.75 -17.61
N VAL A 206 10.57 -2.96 -16.31
CA VAL A 206 9.48 -3.80 -15.76
C VAL A 206 8.12 -3.23 -16.14
N PHE A 207 7.87 -1.95 -15.86
CA PHE A 207 6.56 -1.36 -16.12
C PHE A 207 6.29 -1.13 -17.62
N TYR A 208 7.32 -0.87 -18.41
CA TYR A 208 7.21 -0.85 -19.86
C TYR A 208 6.87 -2.23 -20.43
N ALA A 209 7.50 -3.30 -19.92
CA ALA A 209 7.15 -4.66 -20.32
C ALA A 209 5.70 -5.02 -19.95
N ILE A 210 5.22 -4.61 -18.76
CA ILE A 210 3.83 -4.78 -18.33
C ILE A 210 2.87 -4.02 -19.27
N LEU A 211 3.20 -2.78 -19.64
CA LEU A 211 2.43 -1.99 -20.59
C LEU A 211 2.34 -2.68 -21.97
N LEU A 212 3.49 -3.11 -22.50
CA LEU A 212 3.54 -3.83 -23.78
C LEU A 212 2.74 -5.16 -23.74
N TYR A 213 2.84 -5.89 -22.63
CA TYR A 213 2.05 -7.10 -22.41
C TYR A 213 0.55 -6.80 -22.44
N GLY A 214 0.12 -5.75 -21.73
CA GLY A 214 -1.27 -5.28 -21.74
C GLY A 214 -1.74 -4.87 -23.15
N LEU A 215 -0.90 -4.11 -23.89
CA LEU A 215 -1.18 -3.74 -25.28
C LEU A 215 -1.32 -4.99 -26.18
N LYS A 216 -0.43 -5.97 -26.02
CA LYS A 216 -0.51 -7.23 -26.77
C LYS A 216 -1.81 -7.97 -26.51
N LEU A 217 -2.22 -8.12 -25.25
CA LEU A 217 -3.49 -8.75 -24.86
C LEU A 217 -4.70 -7.96 -25.40
N ASN A 218 -4.60 -6.64 -25.51
CA ASN A 218 -5.66 -5.76 -26.00
C ASN A 218 -5.56 -5.49 -27.53
N GLY A 219 -4.90 -6.35 -28.28
CA GLY A 219 -4.77 -6.23 -29.74
C GLY A 219 -3.97 -5.00 -30.18
N TRP A 220 -2.94 -4.61 -29.47
CA TRP A 220 -2.09 -3.42 -29.69
C TRP A 220 -2.89 -2.11 -29.73
N SER A 221 -3.93 -2.01 -28.93
CA SER A 221 -4.86 -0.88 -28.91
C SER A 221 -5.15 -0.40 -27.50
N PHE A 222 -5.42 0.89 -27.33
CA PHE A 222 -5.96 1.50 -26.11
C PHE A 222 -7.50 1.46 -26.05
N LYS A 223 -8.16 0.72 -26.97
CA LYS A 223 -9.62 0.60 -26.97
C LYS A 223 -10.10 0.05 -25.62
N GLY A 224 -11.12 0.66 -25.04
CA GLY A 224 -11.62 0.30 -23.71
C GLY A 224 -10.94 1.04 -22.54
N TYR A 225 -9.73 1.59 -22.72
CA TYR A 225 -9.04 2.26 -21.60
C TYR A 225 -9.81 3.46 -21.02
N LYS A 226 -10.59 4.15 -21.85
CA LYS A 226 -11.47 5.25 -21.42
C LYS A 226 -12.53 4.80 -20.40
N SER A 227 -12.95 3.53 -20.45
CA SER A 227 -13.89 2.95 -19.49
C SER A 227 -13.28 2.88 -18.10
N ILE A 228 -12.02 2.41 -17.94
CA ILE A 228 -11.31 2.44 -16.65
C ILE A 228 -11.33 3.83 -16.03
N LEU A 229 -11.10 4.88 -16.84
CA LEU A 229 -11.06 6.27 -16.36
C LEU A 229 -12.43 6.81 -15.90
N SER A 230 -13.53 6.10 -16.14
CA SER A 230 -14.88 6.48 -15.73
C SER A 230 -15.28 5.93 -14.36
N HIS A 231 -14.61 4.90 -13.87
CA HIS A 231 -14.91 4.30 -12.57
C HIS A 231 -14.48 5.23 -11.41
N SER A 232 -15.24 5.23 -10.32
CA SER A 232 -14.84 5.96 -9.10
C SER A 232 -13.62 5.32 -8.42
N GLY A 233 -13.42 4.04 -8.61
CA GLY A 233 -12.35 3.26 -7.99
C GLY A 233 -12.58 2.90 -6.53
N LYS A 234 -13.81 3.08 -6.02
CA LYS A 234 -14.18 2.67 -4.66
C LYS A 234 -14.01 1.16 -4.48
N LEU A 235 -13.58 0.70 -3.30
CA LEU A 235 -13.54 -0.73 -2.99
C LEU A 235 -14.97 -1.33 -3.12
N LEU A 236 -15.21 -2.40 -3.86
CA LEU A 236 -14.26 -3.36 -4.46
C LEU A 236 -14.22 -3.25 -6.00
N THR A 237 -13.75 -2.14 -6.56
CA THR A 237 -13.62 -1.99 -8.02
C THR A 237 -12.45 -2.85 -8.51
N ASP A 238 -12.74 -3.94 -9.21
CA ASP A 238 -11.75 -4.86 -9.79
C ASP A 238 -11.78 -4.75 -11.31
N PHE A 239 -10.73 -4.17 -11.91
CA PHE A 239 -10.71 -3.93 -13.36
C PHE A 239 -10.48 -5.19 -14.19
N VAL A 240 -9.90 -6.25 -13.61
CA VAL A 240 -9.79 -7.55 -14.30
C VAL A 240 -11.18 -8.14 -14.55
N LEU A 241 -12.09 -7.98 -13.58
CA LEU A 241 -13.44 -8.50 -13.62
C LEU A 241 -14.42 -7.58 -14.38
N LEU A 242 -14.25 -6.25 -14.23
CA LEU A 242 -15.18 -5.25 -14.80
C LEU A 242 -14.88 -4.91 -16.25
N GLU A 243 -13.61 -4.95 -16.64
CA GLU A 243 -13.17 -4.57 -17.99
C GLU A 243 -12.57 -5.78 -18.71
N ASN A 244 -11.27 -5.90 -18.74
CA ASN A 244 -10.52 -7.08 -19.20
C ASN A 244 -9.06 -7.00 -18.75
N GLU A 245 -8.34 -8.10 -18.85
CA GLU A 245 -6.94 -8.19 -18.46
C GLU A 245 -6.05 -7.23 -19.24
N GLY A 246 -6.22 -7.12 -20.56
CA GLY A 246 -5.36 -6.29 -21.42
C GLY A 246 -5.39 -4.83 -21.01
N VAL A 247 -6.58 -4.24 -20.87
CA VAL A 247 -6.76 -2.84 -20.45
C VAL A 247 -6.28 -2.63 -19.01
N THR A 248 -6.45 -3.62 -18.14
CA THR A 248 -5.96 -3.59 -16.76
C THR A 248 -4.43 -3.55 -16.71
N PHE A 249 -3.73 -4.40 -17.49
CA PHE A 249 -2.27 -4.38 -17.55
C PHE A 249 -1.73 -3.09 -18.20
N ILE A 250 -2.44 -2.50 -19.17
CA ILE A 250 -2.12 -1.16 -19.69
C ILE A 250 -2.13 -0.15 -18.53
N ASN A 251 -3.18 -0.15 -17.71
CA ASN A 251 -3.31 0.77 -16.59
C ASN A 251 -2.21 0.57 -15.53
N ILE A 252 -1.89 -0.68 -15.18
CA ILE A 252 -0.78 -1.02 -14.27
C ILE A 252 0.54 -0.47 -14.80
N GLY A 253 0.85 -0.73 -16.06
CA GLY A 253 2.08 -0.26 -16.70
C GLY A 253 2.18 1.26 -16.70
N LEU A 254 1.11 1.96 -17.10
CA LEU A 254 1.06 3.43 -17.08
C LEU A 254 1.27 4.01 -15.68
N LEU A 255 0.61 3.46 -14.66
CA LEU A 255 0.76 3.94 -13.27
C LEU A 255 2.17 3.69 -12.74
N GLY A 256 2.79 2.56 -13.09
CA GLY A 256 4.17 2.27 -12.72
C GLY A 256 5.17 3.23 -13.38
N LEU A 257 5.00 3.52 -14.68
CA LEU A 257 5.81 4.50 -15.40
C LEU A 257 5.64 5.91 -14.81
N LEU A 258 4.39 6.33 -14.54
CA LEU A 258 4.09 7.62 -13.90
C LEU A 258 4.71 7.74 -12.50
N GLY A 259 4.60 6.69 -11.67
CA GLY A 259 5.20 6.66 -10.34
C GLY A 259 6.73 6.73 -10.39
N THR A 260 7.36 6.01 -11.31
CA THR A 260 8.82 6.06 -11.51
C THR A 260 9.27 7.46 -11.95
N SER A 261 8.57 8.03 -12.92
CA SER A 261 8.85 9.39 -13.40
C SER A 261 8.67 10.43 -12.30
N TYR A 262 7.63 10.30 -11.46
CA TYR A 262 7.42 11.18 -10.32
C TYR A 262 8.62 11.16 -9.36
N VAL A 263 9.10 9.98 -8.95
CA VAL A 263 10.22 9.86 -8.01
C VAL A 263 11.48 10.55 -8.57
N LEU A 264 11.80 10.31 -9.83
CA LEU A 264 12.98 10.92 -10.47
C LEU A 264 12.83 12.43 -10.65
N LEU A 265 11.67 12.90 -11.11
CA LEU A 265 11.42 14.34 -11.34
C LEU A 265 11.33 15.13 -10.04
N SER A 266 10.92 14.50 -8.93
CA SER A 266 10.93 15.15 -7.62
C SER A 266 12.32 15.29 -7.01
N GLY A 267 13.35 14.71 -7.63
CA GLY A 267 14.70 14.65 -7.08
C GLY A 267 14.86 13.67 -5.90
N SER A 268 13.90 12.74 -5.75
CA SER A 268 13.97 11.69 -4.73
C SER A 268 14.74 10.48 -5.25
N ALA A 269 15.29 9.67 -4.33
CA ALA A 269 16.00 8.44 -4.68
C ALA A 269 15.03 7.29 -5.00
N LEU A 270 15.35 6.52 -6.04
CA LEU A 270 14.80 5.18 -6.22
C LEU A 270 15.48 4.22 -5.24
N ASN A 271 14.69 3.57 -4.40
CA ASN A 271 15.16 2.66 -3.35
C ASN A 271 14.04 1.70 -2.92
N GLY A 272 14.26 0.91 -1.89
CA GLY A 272 13.27 -0.05 -1.41
C GLY A 272 11.89 0.59 -1.16
N PRO A 273 11.78 1.61 -0.30
CA PRO A 273 10.52 2.29 -0.03
C PRO A 273 9.85 2.94 -1.25
N THR A 274 10.60 3.65 -2.10
CA THR A 274 10.02 4.34 -3.26
C THR A 274 9.61 3.37 -4.37
N ILE A 275 10.42 2.35 -4.69
CA ILE A 275 10.04 1.29 -5.63
C ILE A 275 8.85 0.49 -5.06
N GLY A 276 8.82 0.25 -3.75
CA GLY A 276 7.67 -0.38 -3.09
C GLY A 276 6.40 0.45 -3.22
N GLY A 277 6.50 1.77 -3.13
CA GLY A 277 5.40 2.71 -3.39
C GLY A 277 4.92 2.66 -4.84
N ILE A 278 5.85 2.65 -5.81
CA ILE A 278 5.54 2.51 -7.24
C ILE A 278 4.84 1.17 -7.53
N MET A 279 5.37 0.06 -7.00
CA MET A 279 4.76 -1.27 -7.17
C MET A 279 3.36 -1.33 -6.58
N THR A 280 3.14 -0.70 -5.41
CA THR A 280 1.81 -0.63 -4.76
C THR A 280 0.86 0.26 -5.55
N LEU A 281 1.31 1.43 -6.03
CA LEU A 281 0.52 2.31 -6.89
C LEU A 281 0.06 1.56 -8.14
N ALA A 282 0.99 0.90 -8.83
CA ALA A 282 0.74 0.13 -10.03
C ALA A 282 -0.17 -1.08 -9.77
N GLY A 283 0.07 -1.84 -8.70
CA GLY A 283 -0.74 -2.99 -8.32
C GLY A 283 -2.21 -2.63 -8.08
N PHE A 284 -2.46 -1.54 -7.37
CA PHE A 284 -3.82 -1.01 -7.19
C PHE A 284 -4.38 -0.37 -8.48
N GLY A 285 -3.60 -0.26 -9.54
CA GLY A 285 -4.07 -0.02 -10.89
C GLY A 285 -4.94 -1.16 -11.45
N ALA A 286 -4.89 -2.35 -10.86
CA ALA A 286 -5.86 -3.42 -11.12
C ALA A 286 -7.09 -3.32 -10.20
N LEU A 287 -7.01 -2.53 -9.13
CA LEU A 287 -8.01 -2.49 -8.06
C LEU A 287 -8.38 -1.02 -7.70
N GLY A 288 -8.93 -0.30 -8.67
CA GLY A 288 -9.58 1.00 -8.46
C GLY A 288 -8.76 2.25 -8.78
N LYS A 289 -7.43 2.20 -8.89
CA LYS A 289 -6.62 3.38 -9.25
C LYS A 289 -6.47 3.52 -10.76
N HIS A 290 -6.50 4.76 -11.23
CA HIS A 290 -6.16 5.15 -12.61
C HIS A 290 -5.68 6.61 -12.64
N PRO A 291 -5.01 7.08 -13.71
CA PRO A 291 -4.43 8.43 -13.74
C PRO A 291 -5.42 9.56 -13.40
N LYS A 292 -6.68 9.44 -13.84
CA LYS A 292 -7.68 10.50 -13.63
C LYS A 292 -8.11 10.65 -12.17
N ASN A 293 -8.22 9.55 -11.38
CA ASN A 293 -8.65 9.64 -9.98
C ASN A 293 -7.49 9.85 -9.01
N ILE A 294 -6.25 9.46 -9.36
CA ILE A 294 -5.09 9.73 -8.52
C ILE A 294 -4.59 11.17 -8.66
N ALA A 295 -4.69 11.79 -9.85
CA ALA A 295 -4.10 13.11 -10.13
C ALA A 295 -4.56 14.20 -9.15
N PRO A 296 -5.85 14.34 -8.79
CA PRO A 296 -6.28 15.34 -7.82
C PRO A 296 -5.68 15.11 -6.42
N VAL A 297 -5.57 13.85 -5.99
CA VAL A 297 -4.97 13.49 -4.70
C VAL A 297 -3.49 13.82 -4.68
N VAL A 298 -2.77 13.46 -5.75
CA VAL A 298 -1.34 13.81 -5.92
C VAL A 298 -1.14 15.31 -5.86
N LEU A 299 -1.96 16.09 -6.59
CA LEU A 299 -1.91 17.54 -6.52
C LEU A 299 -2.14 18.06 -5.10
N GLY A 300 -3.10 17.49 -4.37
CA GLY A 300 -3.37 17.86 -2.98
C GLY A 300 -2.17 17.60 -2.07
N VAL A 301 -1.50 16.44 -2.21
CA VAL A 301 -0.28 16.14 -1.43
C VAL A 301 0.84 17.12 -1.77
N ILE A 302 1.04 17.44 -3.06
CA ILE A 302 2.05 18.42 -3.51
C ILE A 302 1.78 19.81 -2.93
N LEU A 303 0.52 20.28 -2.96
CA LEU A 303 0.13 21.56 -2.36
C LEU A 303 0.36 21.56 -0.84
N GLY A 304 0.05 20.45 -0.18
CA GLY A 304 0.33 20.30 1.24
C GLY A 304 1.83 20.33 1.55
N ALA A 305 2.65 19.62 0.77
CA ALA A 305 4.11 19.63 0.90
C ALA A 305 4.71 21.03 0.67
N ALA A 306 4.16 21.80 -0.28
CA ALA A 306 4.61 23.17 -0.55
C ALA A 306 4.30 24.16 0.60
N THR A 307 3.37 23.82 1.48
CA THR A 307 2.91 24.70 2.58
C THR A 307 3.33 24.20 3.97
N ASN A 308 3.83 22.97 4.09
CA ASN A 308 4.31 22.43 5.35
C ASN A 308 5.85 22.62 5.50
N SER A 309 6.39 22.24 6.64
CA SER A 309 7.82 22.38 6.98
C SER A 309 8.73 21.30 6.36
N GLN A 310 8.16 20.32 5.66
CA GLN A 310 8.92 19.21 5.09
C GLN A 310 9.32 19.50 3.63
N PRO A 311 10.59 19.30 3.25
CA PRO A 311 11.00 19.42 1.85
C PRO A 311 10.19 18.48 0.93
N PHE A 312 9.87 18.97 -0.27
CA PHE A 312 9.07 18.21 -1.24
C PHE A 312 9.67 16.85 -1.61
N ASN A 313 11.01 16.77 -1.70
CA ASN A 313 11.76 15.54 -1.99
C ASN A 313 12.14 14.75 -0.73
N SER A 314 11.61 15.11 0.45
CA SER A 314 11.85 14.31 1.65
C SER A 314 11.25 12.91 1.50
N PRO A 315 11.83 11.87 2.15
CA PRO A 315 11.30 10.52 2.15
C PRO A 315 9.81 10.46 2.48
N SER A 316 9.38 11.21 3.50
CA SER A 316 7.98 11.24 3.94
C SER A 316 7.05 11.81 2.87
N MET A 317 7.43 12.90 2.19
CA MET A 317 6.59 13.52 1.17
C MET A 317 6.55 12.71 -0.13
N THR A 318 7.68 12.14 -0.54
CA THR A 318 7.74 11.23 -1.70
C THR A 318 6.81 10.04 -1.52
N LEU A 319 6.86 9.40 -0.35
CA LEU A 319 5.98 8.28 -0.03
C LEU A 319 4.52 8.72 0.17
N ALA A 320 4.27 9.93 0.69
CA ALA A 320 2.92 10.50 0.79
C ALA A 320 2.26 10.67 -0.57
N VAL A 321 2.99 11.08 -1.61
CA VAL A 321 2.46 11.16 -2.98
C VAL A 321 2.14 9.77 -3.52
N LEU A 322 3.06 8.81 -3.45
CA LEU A 322 2.87 7.47 -3.99
C LEU A 322 1.72 6.73 -3.30
N PHE A 323 1.74 6.69 -1.98
CA PHE A 323 0.77 5.93 -1.19
C PHE A 323 -0.52 6.70 -0.87
N GLY A 324 -0.49 8.05 -0.82
CA GLY A 324 -1.68 8.89 -0.61
C GLY A 324 -2.74 8.72 -1.68
N THR A 325 -2.37 8.20 -2.85
CA THR A 325 -3.28 7.74 -3.90
C THR A 325 -4.28 6.66 -3.43
N THR A 326 -4.15 6.15 -2.20
CA THR A 326 -5.16 5.32 -1.54
C THR A 326 -6.53 6.00 -1.46
N LEU A 327 -6.54 7.35 -1.49
CA LEU A 327 -7.73 8.20 -1.44
C LEU A 327 -8.32 8.52 -2.84
N ALA A 328 -7.79 7.90 -3.90
CA ALA A 328 -8.29 8.05 -5.27
C ALA A 328 -9.82 7.91 -5.40
N PRO A 329 -10.51 7.00 -4.67
CA PRO A 329 -11.95 6.90 -4.74
C PRO A 329 -12.70 8.16 -4.34
N ILE A 330 -12.15 8.99 -3.46
CA ILE A 330 -12.75 10.28 -3.07
C ILE A 330 -12.79 11.21 -4.29
N ALA A 331 -11.69 11.31 -5.03
CA ALA A 331 -11.65 12.09 -6.27
C ALA A 331 -12.57 11.49 -7.35
N GLY A 332 -12.57 10.17 -7.50
CA GLY A 332 -13.37 9.49 -8.50
C GLY A 332 -14.87 9.60 -8.29
N GLU A 333 -15.34 9.61 -7.06
CA GLU A 333 -16.77 9.68 -6.70
C GLU A 333 -17.26 11.12 -6.48
N PHE A 334 -16.44 11.95 -5.81
CA PHE A 334 -16.87 13.29 -5.37
C PHE A 334 -16.26 14.42 -6.19
N GLY A 335 -15.35 14.09 -7.11
CA GLY A 335 -14.75 15.02 -8.07
C GLY A 335 -13.41 15.60 -7.62
N PHE A 336 -12.85 16.42 -8.52
CA PHE A 336 -11.49 16.92 -8.46
C PHE A 336 -11.16 17.65 -7.15
N ILE A 337 -12.01 18.58 -6.71
CA ILE A 337 -11.77 19.42 -5.53
C ILE A 337 -11.65 18.56 -4.27
N TRP A 338 -12.54 17.59 -4.07
CA TRP A 338 -12.50 16.70 -2.91
C TRP A 338 -11.29 15.79 -2.93
N GLY A 339 -10.80 15.41 -4.12
CA GLY A 339 -9.54 14.71 -4.27
C GLY A 339 -8.34 15.55 -3.81
N VAL A 340 -8.29 16.83 -4.19
CA VAL A 340 -7.25 17.78 -3.76
C VAL A 340 -7.28 17.97 -2.25
N VAL A 341 -8.46 18.20 -1.68
CA VAL A 341 -8.63 18.34 -0.21
C VAL A 341 -8.18 17.07 0.52
N ALA A 342 -8.54 15.89 0.00
CA ALA A 342 -8.13 14.61 0.59
C ALA A 342 -6.61 14.44 0.60
N GLY A 343 -5.94 14.75 -0.54
CA GLY A 343 -4.49 14.71 -0.64
C GLY A 343 -3.78 15.70 0.27
N PHE A 344 -4.30 16.92 0.36
CA PHE A 344 -3.77 17.98 1.24
C PHE A 344 -3.81 17.54 2.72
N LEU A 345 -4.97 17.08 3.19
CA LEU A 345 -5.12 16.59 4.57
C LEU A 345 -4.23 15.36 4.83
N HIS A 346 -4.10 14.48 3.84
CA HIS A 346 -3.24 13.30 3.95
C HIS A 346 -1.77 13.69 4.15
N SER A 347 -1.25 14.67 3.41
CA SER A 347 0.14 15.12 3.53
C SER A 347 0.48 15.64 4.93
N ALA A 348 -0.45 16.34 5.57
CA ALA A 348 -0.29 16.84 6.93
C ALA A 348 -0.40 15.72 7.98
N LEU A 349 -1.34 14.77 7.78
CA LEU A 349 -1.62 13.74 8.77
C LEU A 349 -0.57 12.62 8.77
N VAL A 350 -0.09 12.21 7.58
CA VAL A 350 0.78 11.02 7.43
C VAL A 350 2.12 11.16 8.15
N ILE A 351 2.66 12.36 8.24
CA ILE A 351 3.92 12.64 8.96
C ILE A 351 3.75 12.61 10.49
N ASN A 352 2.53 12.71 10.97
CA ASN A 352 2.17 12.84 12.38
C ASN A 352 1.48 11.60 12.97
N VAL A 353 1.37 10.47 12.26
CA VAL A 353 0.67 9.28 12.78
C VAL A 353 1.59 8.08 13.01
N ALA A 354 2.80 8.08 12.46
CA ALA A 354 3.72 6.94 12.56
C ALA A 354 4.13 6.62 14.01
N PHE A 355 4.24 7.64 14.89
CA PHE A 355 4.58 7.46 16.28
C PHE A 355 3.51 6.69 17.07
N LEU A 356 2.24 6.75 16.65
CA LEU A 356 1.14 6.05 17.31
C LEU A 356 1.33 4.54 17.33
N HIS A 357 1.86 3.98 16.24
CA HIS A 357 2.15 2.55 16.12
C HIS A 357 3.65 2.23 16.24
N GLN A 358 4.47 3.14 16.76
CA GLN A 358 5.91 2.97 17.00
C GLN A 358 6.70 2.50 15.75
N GLY A 359 6.27 2.88 14.54
CA GLY A 359 6.87 2.41 13.28
C GLY A 359 6.60 0.94 12.94
N MET A 360 5.75 0.24 13.67
CA MET A 360 5.50 -1.20 13.48
C MET A 360 4.46 -1.53 12.41
N ASN A 361 3.73 -0.54 11.89
CA ASN A 361 2.86 -0.71 10.74
C ASN A 361 3.52 -0.15 9.48
N LEU A 362 3.88 -1.02 8.53
CA LEU A 362 4.48 -0.60 7.26
C LEU A 362 3.50 0.21 6.38
N TYR A 363 2.19 0.04 6.56
CA TYR A 363 1.18 0.72 5.76
C TYR A 363 0.70 2.02 6.43
N ASN A 364 1.64 2.85 6.93
CA ASN A 364 1.36 4.13 7.58
C ASN A 364 0.46 5.06 6.75
N ASN A 365 0.65 5.09 5.44
CA ASN A 365 -0.20 5.86 4.53
C ASN A 365 -1.64 5.32 4.45
N GLY A 366 -1.85 4.01 4.57
CA GLY A 366 -3.18 3.42 4.67
C GLY A 366 -3.87 3.77 6.00
N PHE A 367 -3.09 3.86 7.09
CA PHE A 367 -3.55 4.32 8.39
C PHE A 367 -4.00 5.78 8.34
N SER A 368 -3.16 6.68 7.84
CA SER A 368 -3.50 8.09 7.62
C SER A 368 -4.70 8.25 6.67
N GLY A 369 -4.70 7.52 5.53
CA GLY A 369 -5.79 7.58 4.55
C GLY A 369 -7.14 7.16 5.12
N GLY A 370 -7.16 6.18 6.04
CA GLY A 370 -8.38 5.79 6.75
C GLY A 370 -8.96 6.93 7.58
N PHE A 371 -8.14 7.65 8.33
CA PHE A 371 -8.57 8.82 9.10
C PHE A 371 -9.05 9.96 8.20
N VAL A 372 -8.34 10.24 7.10
CA VAL A 372 -8.78 11.27 6.14
C VAL A 372 -10.14 10.93 5.56
N ALA A 373 -10.36 9.69 5.14
CA ALA A 373 -11.66 9.25 4.63
C ALA A 373 -12.75 9.35 5.72
N LEU A 374 -12.48 8.88 6.94
CA LEU A 374 -13.40 8.95 8.08
C LEU A 374 -13.82 10.39 8.38
N PHE A 375 -12.90 11.34 8.32
CA PHE A 375 -13.16 12.75 8.57
C PHE A 375 -13.91 13.42 7.41
N LEU A 376 -13.50 13.17 6.15
CA LEU A 376 -14.05 13.88 5.00
C LEU A 376 -15.44 13.42 4.59
N LEU A 377 -15.75 12.12 4.69
CA LEU A 377 -17.02 11.61 4.17
C LEU A 377 -18.26 12.27 4.80
N PRO A 378 -18.36 12.43 6.12
CA PRO A 378 -19.49 13.16 6.72
C PRO A 378 -19.58 14.61 6.26
N LEU A 379 -18.43 15.29 6.05
CA LEU A 379 -18.41 16.68 5.58
C LEU A 379 -18.87 16.78 4.12
N ILE A 380 -18.48 15.83 3.27
CA ILE A 380 -18.94 15.75 1.87
C ILE A 380 -20.45 15.51 1.83
N ASP A 381 -20.96 14.57 2.65
CA ASP A 381 -22.39 14.29 2.72
C ASP A 381 -23.18 15.53 3.18
N ALA A 382 -22.70 16.24 4.22
CA ALA A 382 -23.30 17.48 4.69
C ALA A 382 -23.29 18.59 3.61
N ALA A 383 -22.18 18.78 2.91
CA ALA A 383 -22.06 19.76 1.82
C ALA A 383 -23.04 19.46 0.67
N ARG A 384 -23.22 18.19 0.31
CA ARG A 384 -24.20 17.76 -0.71
C ARG A 384 -25.64 18.05 -0.28
N LEU A 385 -25.99 17.78 0.98
CA LEU A 385 -27.31 18.07 1.54
C LEU A 385 -27.62 19.57 1.51
N LEU A 386 -26.66 20.42 1.93
CA LEU A 386 -26.78 21.88 1.88
C LEU A 386 -26.99 22.38 0.46
N LYS A 387 -26.16 21.92 -0.49
CA LYS A 387 -26.29 22.28 -1.91
C LYS A 387 -27.69 21.94 -2.45
N ASN A 388 -28.19 20.75 -2.15
CA ASN A 388 -29.51 20.32 -2.62
C ASN A 388 -30.65 21.17 -2.01
N ARG A 389 -30.56 21.53 -0.72
CA ARG A 389 -31.55 22.43 -0.08
C ARG A 389 -31.55 23.82 -0.72
N ILE A 390 -30.37 24.40 -0.97
CA ILE A 390 -30.27 25.72 -1.62
C ILE A 390 -30.87 25.67 -3.03
N LEU A 391 -30.58 24.63 -3.82
CA LEU A 391 -31.13 24.47 -5.16
C LEU A 391 -32.67 24.32 -5.16
N VAL A 392 -33.24 23.64 -4.16
CA VAL A 392 -34.69 23.48 -4.02
C VAL A 392 -35.32 24.82 -3.64
N SER A 393 -34.74 25.59 -2.70
CA SER A 393 -35.27 26.91 -2.33
C SER A 393 -35.25 27.89 -3.51
N MET A 394 -34.16 27.93 -4.26
CA MET A 394 -34.04 28.79 -5.46
C MET A 394 -35.05 28.44 -6.57
N ARG A 395 -35.40 27.15 -6.72
CA ARG A 395 -36.40 26.70 -7.69
C ARG A 395 -37.86 26.98 -7.18
N GLY A 396 -38.07 26.91 -5.89
CA GLY A 396 -39.39 27.23 -5.27
C GLY A 396 -39.73 28.72 -5.39
N GLU A 397 -38.74 29.61 -5.28
CA GLU A 397 -38.92 31.05 -5.48
C GLU A 397 -39.18 31.43 -6.95
N SER A 398 -38.68 30.63 -7.92
CA SER A 398 -38.90 30.89 -9.34
C SER A 398 -40.28 30.48 -9.86
N ASN A 399 -41.02 29.65 -9.11
CA ASN A 399 -42.40 29.22 -9.44
C ASN A 399 -43.48 29.98 -8.67
N GLY A 400 -43.10 31.01 -7.90
CA GLY A 400 -43.99 31.85 -7.08
C GLY A 400 -44.18 33.29 -7.57
N ASN A 401 -43.71 33.64 -8.77
CA ASN A 401 -43.93 34.96 -9.42
C ASN A 401 -44.68 34.83 -10.74
#